data_66860aaab451c470087ae30916a4154e
#
_entry.id   66860aaab451c470087ae30916a4154e
#
_cell.length_a   1.000
_cell.length_b   1.000
_cell.length_c   1.000
_cell.angle_alpha   90.00
_cell.angle_beta   90.00
_cell.angle_gamma   90.00
#
_symmetry.space_group_name_H-M   'P 1'
#
loop_
_entity.id
_entity.type
_entity.pdbx_description
1 polymer ?
#
loop_
_entity_poly.entity_id
_entity_poly.type
_entity_poly.pdbx_seq_one_letter_code
_entity_poly.pdbx_strand_id
1 'polypeptide(L)'
;NIYLNELDVFMAQYAQTFRQGDKRRINPDYKKTLDKRRGKQEWLKRNEHKISQEQKAAVKAEIDEINQYLRTIPYVDPMDDGYKRLVYVRYADDFLIGVIGSKVDAKQVKADVGQFIRQQLHLELSQEKTLITHGSDFAQFLSFQITASTEQNSTRTKAGYIKRSYTGRIKLYVPKEKWLKRLLSYGALKIQYDKNNGNKEIWEPICRSGLRNLDDLEILNQYNAEIRGLYNYYRIAHNATVLNNFLYVMKYSMYKTFAGKYRTSMRKIIQKYTKNRVFVITYQGKSGEKSVVFYNQGMRRDTHVSATDPDIIGRARENRNYTSLVQRLRGCQCEWCGATDVEIEIHHVKKLKDLSGRAEWERHMIARRRKTMALCHNCHVKLHAGKLD
;
A
#
# COMPACT_ATOMS: atom_id res chain seq x y z
N ASN A 1 -4.35 13.24 -16.88
CA ASN A 1 -5.52 12.96 -16.03
C ASN A 1 -6.73 13.82 -16.36
N ILE A 2 -6.55 15.08 -16.82
CA ILE A 2 -7.67 15.94 -17.24
C ILE A 2 -8.45 15.28 -18.38
N TYR A 3 -7.77 14.77 -19.38
CA TYR A 3 -8.36 14.11 -20.55
C TYR A 3 -9.21 12.89 -20.20
N LEU A 4 -8.78 12.06 -19.25
CA LEU A 4 -9.52 10.88 -18.81
C LEU A 4 -10.63 11.18 -17.78
N ASN A 5 -10.85 12.44 -17.41
CA ASN A 5 -11.97 12.83 -16.56
C ASN A 5 -13.33 12.54 -17.24
N GLU A 6 -13.38 12.65 -18.56
CA GLU A 6 -14.58 12.28 -19.33
C GLU A 6 -14.97 10.82 -19.12
N LEU A 7 -13.98 9.92 -19.04
CA LEU A 7 -14.23 8.51 -18.71
C LEU A 7 -14.77 8.37 -17.28
N ASP A 8 -14.26 9.15 -16.32
CA ASP A 8 -14.74 9.09 -14.93
C ASP A 8 -16.21 9.53 -14.83
N VAL A 9 -16.58 10.61 -15.55
CA VAL A 9 -17.96 11.11 -15.63
C VAL A 9 -18.87 10.08 -16.28
N PHE A 10 -18.45 9.52 -17.41
CA PHE A 10 -19.19 8.45 -18.10
C PHE A 10 -19.42 7.25 -17.17
N MET A 11 -18.39 6.77 -16.50
CA MET A 11 -18.47 5.62 -15.61
C MET A 11 -19.36 5.87 -14.39
N ALA A 12 -19.37 7.09 -13.86
CA ALA A 12 -20.24 7.48 -12.76
C ALA A 12 -21.72 7.40 -13.17
N GLN A 13 -22.06 7.90 -14.36
CA GLN A 13 -23.42 7.81 -14.94
C GLN A 13 -23.77 6.36 -15.28
N TYR A 14 -22.87 5.64 -15.93
CA TYR A 14 -23.06 4.24 -16.28
C TYR A 14 -23.31 3.36 -15.06
N ALA A 15 -22.62 3.58 -13.96
CA ALA A 15 -22.83 2.85 -12.71
C ALA A 15 -24.24 3.07 -12.12
N GLN A 16 -24.81 4.26 -12.30
CA GLN A 16 -26.19 4.57 -11.87
C GLN A 16 -27.22 3.83 -12.74
N THR A 17 -27.07 3.86 -14.05
CA THR A 17 -27.98 3.17 -14.98
C THR A 17 -27.89 1.64 -14.88
N PHE A 18 -26.68 1.12 -14.60
CA PHE A 18 -26.44 -0.30 -14.39
C PHE A 18 -27.03 -0.83 -13.08
N ARG A 19 -27.28 0.04 -12.13
CA ARG A 19 -27.79 -0.33 -10.80
C ARG A 19 -29.21 -0.91 -10.88
N GLN A 20 -29.38 -2.13 -10.31
CA GLN A 20 -30.66 -2.80 -10.23
C GLN A 20 -30.92 -3.34 -8.82
N GLY A 21 -32.16 -3.22 -8.32
CA GLY A 21 -32.60 -3.68 -7.00
C GLY A 21 -31.92 -2.95 -5.83
N ASP A 22 -32.54 -2.93 -4.67
CA ASP A 22 -31.98 -2.31 -3.46
C ASP A 22 -31.21 -3.29 -2.59
N LYS A 23 -31.72 -4.51 -2.45
CA LYS A 23 -31.12 -5.57 -1.63
C LYS A 23 -31.20 -6.90 -2.38
N ARG A 24 -30.20 -7.74 -2.18
CA ARG A 24 -30.24 -9.12 -2.67
C ARG A 24 -31.35 -9.88 -1.95
N ARG A 25 -32.05 -10.77 -2.67
CA ARG A 25 -32.99 -11.71 -2.07
C ARG A 25 -32.30 -12.63 -1.07
N ILE A 26 -33.04 -13.06 -0.07
CA ILE A 26 -32.54 -14.06 0.87
C ILE A 26 -32.40 -15.40 0.12
N ASN A 27 -31.30 -16.09 0.35
CA ASN A 27 -31.07 -17.41 -0.22
C ASN A 27 -32.23 -18.37 0.20
N PRO A 28 -32.93 -19.00 -0.76
CA PRO A 28 -34.07 -19.88 -0.47
C PRO A 28 -33.73 -21.02 0.52
N ASP A 29 -32.56 -21.64 0.35
CA ASP A 29 -32.10 -22.72 1.23
C ASP A 29 -31.83 -22.21 2.66
N TYR A 30 -31.26 -21.02 2.77
CA TYR A 30 -31.05 -20.39 4.07
C TYR A 30 -32.38 -20.10 4.76
N LYS A 31 -33.33 -19.54 4.04
CA LYS A 31 -34.69 -19.23 4.57
C LYS A 31 -35.39 -20.50 5.04
N LYS A 32 -35.45 -21.54 4.20
CA LYS A 32 -36.05 -22.83 4.54
C LYS A 32 -35.41 -23.44 5.80
N THR A 33 -34.09 -23.42 5.87
CA THR A 33 -33.34 -23.98 7.02
C THR A 33 -33.56 -23.14 8.30
N LEU A 34 -33.64 -21.82 8.16
CA LEU A 34 -33.92 -20.91 9.26
C LEU A 34 -35.35 -21.16 9.83
N ASP A 35 -36.34 -21.34 8.95
CA ASP A 35 -37.71 -21.61 9.34
C ASP A 35 -37.83 -22.98 10.05
N LYS A 36 -37.08 -24.01 9.57
CA LYS A 36 -36.98 -25.30 10.26
C LYS A 36 -36.42 -25.14 11.68
N ARG A 37 -35.35 -24.33 11.83
CA ARG A 37 -34.78 -24.04 13.15
C ARG A 37 -35.80 -23.34 14.07
N ARG A 38 -36.47 -22.31 13.56
CA ARG A 38 -37.49 -21.57 14.32
C ARG A 38 -38.62 -22.48 14.79
N GLY A 39 -39.14 -23.32 13.91
CA GLY A 39 -40.14 -24.30 14.26
C GLY A 39 -39.72 -25.24 15.40
N LYS A 40 -38.50 -25.77 15.35
CA LYS A 40 -37.97 -26.60 16.44
C LYS A 40 -37.79 -25.83 17.75
N GLN A 41 -37.32 -24.58 17.71
CA GLN A 41 -37.20 -23.72 18.88
C GLN A 41 -38.57 -23.41 19.52
N GLU A 42 -39.58 -23.12 18.70
CA GLU A 42 -40.95 -22.85 19.17
C GLU A 42 -41.57 -24.13 19.74
N TRP A 43 -41.37 -25.27 19.07
CA TRP A 43 -41.81 -26.56 19.58
C TRP A 43 -41.21 -26.87 20.95
N LEU A 44 -39.91 -26.65 21.10
CA LEU A 44 -39.19 -26.85 22.36
C LEU A 44 -39.78 -25.99 23.49
N LYS A 45 -40.05 -24.70 23.21
CA LYS A 45 -40.64 -23.79 24.17
C LYS A 45 -42.07 -24.22 24.60
N ARG A 46 -42.94 -24.63 23.64
CA ARG A 46 -44.29 -25.05 23.90
C ARG A 46 -44.39 -26.35 24.71
N ASN A 47 -43.40 -27.23 24.51
CA ASN A 47 -43.38 -28.56 25.13
C ASN A 47 -42.39 -28.71 26.29
N GLU A 48 -41.81 -27.64 26.75
CA GLU A 48 -40.72 -27.63 27.76
C GLU A 48 -41.09 -28.41 29.04
N HIS A 49 -42.36 -28.34 29.45
CA HIS A 49 -42.84 -29.03 30.64
C HIS A 49 -43.40 -30.44 30.40
N LYS A 50 -43.43 -30.87 29.12
CA LYS A 50 -44.04 -32.19 28.73
C LYS A 50 -43.05 -33.22 28.26
N ILE A 51 -41.81 -32.83 28.06
CA ILE A 51 -40.73 -33.66 27.44
C ILE A 51 -39.69 -34.08 28.48
N SER A 52 -39.11 -35.24 28.28
CA SER A 52 -37.99 -35.71 29.10
C SER A 52 -36.71 -34.91 28.82
N GLN A 53 -35.74 -34.96 29.76
CA GLN A 53 -34.45 -34.32 29.61
C GLN A 53 -33.68 -34.86 28.37
N GLU A 54 -33.83 -36.16 28.08
CA GLU A 54 -33.21 -36.78 26.90
C GLU A 54 -33.79 -36.26 25.60
N GLN A 55 -35.15 -36.16 25.53
CA GLN A 55 -35.80 -35.57 24.36
C GLN A 55 -35.45 -34.09 24.18
N LYS A 56 -35.31 -33.32 25.27
CA LYS A 56 -34.88 -31.92 25.24
C LYS A 56 -33.45 -31.80 24.71
N ALA A 57 -32.57 -32.70 25.13
CA ALA A 57 -31.16 -32.75 24.67
C ALA A 57 -31.10 -33.12 23.17
N ALA A 58 -31.85 -34.10 22.71
CA ALA A 58 -31.94 -34.50 21.29
C ALA A 58 -32.37 -33.34 20.38
N VAL A 59 -33.47 -32.62 20.74
CA VAL A 59 -33.94 -31.48 19.96
C VAL A 59 -32.92 -30.32 19.98
N LYS A 60 -32.19 -30.10 21.08
CA LYS A 60 -31.14 -29.09 21.13
C LYS A 60 -29.99 -29.50 20.22
N ALA A 61 -29.58 -30.76 20.18
CA ALA A 61 -28.54 -31.26 19.28
C ALA A 61 -28.91 -31.05 17.81
N GLU A 62 -30.15 -31.33 17.42
CA GLU A 62 -30.66 -31.06 16.07
C GLU A 62 -30.66 -29.53 15.73
N ILE A 63 -30.99 -28.68 16.69
CA ILE A 63 -30.90 -27.22 16.51
C ILE A 63 -29.46 -26.80 16.29
N ASP A 64 -28.52 -27.41 17.00
CA ASP A 64 -27.10 -27.11 16.84
C ASP A 64 -26.55 -27.60 15.50
N GLU A 65 -26.96 -28.75 15.00
CA GLU A 65 -26.64 -29.21 13.65
C GLU A 65 -27.17 -28.21 12.59
N ILE A 66 -28.42 -27.78 12.72
CA ILE A 66 -29.02 -26.79 11.83
C ILE A 66 -28.23 -25.46 11.91
N ASN A 67 -27.80 -25.05 13.10
CA ASN A 67 -26.99 -23.86 13.28
C ASN A 67 -25.60 -24.00 12.61
N GLN A 68 -25.00 -25.18 12.65
CA GLN A 68 -23.75 -25.48 11.95
C GLN A 68 -23.96 -25.39 10.42
N TYR A 69 -25.01 -26.02 9.90
CA TYR A 69 -25.33 -25.97 8.47
C TYR A 69 -25.62 -24.53 7.99
N LEU A 70 -26.42 -23.77 8.75
CA LEU A 70 -26.67 -22.34 8.45
C LEU A 70 -25.39 -21.50 8.37
N ARG A 71 -24.27 -21.91 8.97
CA ARG A 71 -22.97 -21.24 8.87
C ARG A 71 -22.24 -21.54 7.56
N THR A 72 -22.60 -22.62 6.87
CA THR A 72 -21.96 -23.01 5.63
C THR A 72 -22.59 -22.44 4.37
N ILE A 73 -23.84 -21.96 4.46
CA ILE A 73 -24.57 -21.36 3.34
C ILE A 73 -24.66 -19.84 3.43
N PRO A 74 -24.61 -19.10 2.32
CA PRO A 74 -24.73 -17.65 2.33
C PRO A 74 -26.15 -17.22 2.73
N TYR A 75 -26.27 -16.12 3.49
CA TYR A 75 -27.55 -15.55 3.89
C TYR A 75 -28.33 -14.98 2.70
N VAL A 76 -27.64 -14.28 1.80
CA VAL A 76 -28.23 -13.73 0.57
C VAL A 76 -27.85 -14.59 -0.61
N ASP A 77 -28.70 -14.60 -1.63
CA ASP A 77 -28.42 -15.31 -2.88
C ASP A 77 -27.30 -14.63 -3.65
N PRO A 78 -26.13 -15.28 -3.83
CA PRO A 78 -25.03 -14.68 -4.59
C PRO A 78 -25.34 -14.56 -6.08
N MET A 79 -26.33 -15.33 -6.60
CA MET A 79 -26.72 -15.38 -8.00
C MET A 79 -28.05 -14.68 -8.25
N ASP A 80 -28.40 -13.69 -7.44
CA ASP A 80 -29.64 -12.93 -7.60
C ASP A 80 -29.59 -12.03 -8.85
N ASP A 81 -30.32 -12.40 -9.88
CA ASP A 81 -30.39 -11.67 -11.16
C ASP A 81 -31.05 -10.29 -11.02
N GLY A 82 -31.86 -10.08 -9.98
CA GLY A 82 -32.50 -8.79 -9.65
C GLY A 82 -31.56 -7.80 -8.95
N TYR A 83 -30.31 -8.16 -8.69
CA TYR A 83 -29.37 -7.28 -7.99
C TYR A 83 -28.09 -7.07 -8.78
N LYS A 84 -27.93 -5.87 -9.37
CA LYS A 84 -26.74 -5.50 -10.14
C LYS A 84 -26.07 -4.27 -9.56
N ARG A 85 -24.73 -4.27 -9.52
CA ARG A 85 -23.87 -3.15 -9.10
C ARG A 85 -22.61 -3.07 -9.96
N LEU A 86 -22.17 -1.86 -10.19
CA LEU A 86 -20.90 -1.56 -10.82
C LEU A 86 -20.11 -0.59 -9.96
N VAL A 87 -18.84 -0.89 -9.76
CA VAL A 87 -17.86 -0.03 -9.05
C VAL A 87 -16.68 0.18 -9.97
N TYR A 88 -16.29 1.41 -10.16
CA TYR A 88 -15.18 1.82 -11.00
C TYR A 88 -14.12 2.50 -10.16
N VAL A 89 -12.86 2.16 -10.40
CA VAL A 89 -11.67 2.78 -9.79
C VAL A 89 -10.60 2.96 -10.85
N ARG A 90 -10.02 4.14 -10.95
CA ARG A 90 -8.95 4.46 -11.90
C ARG A 90 -7.73 5.07 -11.19
N TYR A 91 -6.58 4.71 -11.68
CA TYR A 91 -5.31 5.33 -11.33
C TYR A 91 -4.51 5.60 -12.61
N ALA A 92 -4.37 6.87 -12.98
CA ALA A 92 -3.81 7.31 -14.26
C ALA A 92 -4.57 6.69 -15.45
N ASP A 93 -3.93 5.86 -16.25
CA ASP A 93 -4.47 5.11 -17.39
C ASP A 93 -4.95 3.70 -17.03
N ASP A 94 -4.58 3.19 -15.86
CA ASP A 94 -5.05 1.89 -15.37
C ASP A 94 -6.40 2.03 -14.66
N PHE A 95 -7.37 1.18 -15.00
CA PHE A 95 -8.67 1.13 -14.30
C PHE A 95 -9.12 -0.30 -13.98
N LEU A 96 -9.96 -0.40 -12.97
CA LEU A 96 -10.60 -1.65 -12.53
C LEU A 96 -12.10 -1.43 -12.41
N ILE A 97 -12.88 -2.34 -13.00
CA ILE A 97 -14.34 -2.34 -12.91
C ILE A 97 -14.79 -3.60 -12.19
N GLY A 98 -15.42 -3.44 -11.02
CA GLY A 98 -16.07 -4.52 -10.30
C GLY A 98 -17.55 -4.60 -10.69
N VAL A 99 -17.97 -5.74 -11.23
CA VAL A 99 -19.35 -5.98 -11.65
C VAL A 99 -20.00 -7.04 -10.75
N ILE A 100 -21.12 -6.70 -10.15
CA ILE A 100 -22.05 -7.66 -9.58
C ILE A 100 -23.16 -7.86 -10.62
N GLY A 101 -23.12 -9.00 -11.29
CA GLY A 101 -23.99 -9.36 -12.41
C GLY A 101 -23.50 -10.62 -13.10
N SER A 102 -24.09 -10.94 -14.23
CA SER A 102 -23.71 -12.08 -15.05
C SER A 102 -22.43 -11.83 -15.86
N LYS A 103 -21.85 -12.90 -16.42
CA LYS A 103 -20.73 -12.77 -17.37
C LYS A 103 -21.14 -12.01 -18.65
N VAL A 104 -22.41 -12.07 -19.02
CA VAL A 104 -22.98 -11.32 -20.17
C VAL A 104 -22.94 -9.83 -19.85
N ASP A 105 -23.38 -9.44 -18.64
CA ASP A 105 -23.29 -8.05 -18.20
C ASP A 105 -21.86 -7.52 -18.22
N ALA A 106 -20.91 -8.31 -17.75
CA ALA A 106 -19.49 -7.91 -17.76
C ALA A 106 -18.92 -7.73 -19.18
N LYS A 107 -19.36 -8.56 -20.14
CA LYS A 107 -19.01 -8.41 -21.57
C LYS A 107 -19.62 -7.14 -22.16
N GLN A 108 -20.87 -6.85 -21.82
CA GLN A 108 -21.55 -5.63 -22.27
C GLN A 108 -20.85 -4.39 -21.74
N VAL A 109 -20.55 -4.34 -20.42
CA VAL A 109 -19.78 -3.25 -19.81
C VAL A 109 -18.45 -3.04 -20.53
N LYS A 110 -17.71 -4.13 -20.83
CA LYS A 110 -16.43 -4.03 -21.56
C LYS A 110 -16.62 -3.45 -22.96
N ALA A 111 -17.66 -3.85 -23.67
CA ALA A 111 -17.97 -3.35 -25.01
C ALA A 111 -18.34 -1.85 -24.99
N ASP A 112 -19.23 -1.46 -24.10
CA ASP A 112 -19.70 -0.07 -23.96
C ASP A 112 -18.57 0.89 -23.57
N VAL A 113 -17.73 0.49 -22.62
CA VAL A 113 -16.54 1.25 -22.21
C VAL A 113 -15.55 1.34 -23.37
N GLY A 114 -15.31 0.25 -24.10
CA GLY A 114 -14.44 0.24 -25.27
C GLY A 114 -14.95 1.14 -26.40
N GLN A 115 -16.26 1.16 -26.63
CA GLN A 115 -16.91 2.05 -27.59
C GLN A 115 -16.78 3.51 -27.19
N PHE A 116 -17.04 3.85 -25.92
CA PHE A 116 -16.88 5.21 -25.40
C PHE A 116 -15.44 5.72 -25.56
N ILE A 117 -14.45 4.91 -25.14
CA ILE A 117 -13.03 5.26 -25.24
C ILE A 117 -12.63 5.53 -26.69
N ARG A 118 -13.12 4.72 -27.64
CA ARG A 118 -12.80 4.88 -29.06
C ARG A 118 -13.49 6.10 -29.67
N GLN A 119 -14.80 6.29 -29.41
CA GLN A 119 -15.61 7.32 -30.06
C GLN A 119 -15.45 8.70 -29.45
N GLN A 120 -15.34 8.80 -28.14
CA GLN A 120 -15.29 10.09 -27.44
C GLN A 120 -13.86 10.51 -27.11
N LEU A 121 -13.01 9.56 -26.76
CA LEU A 121 -11.64 9.86 -26.37
C LEU A 121 -10.63 9.60 -27.50
N HIS A 122 -11.05 9.04 -28.62
CA HIS A 122 -10.16 8.67 -29.74
C HIS A 122 -8.94 7.84 -29.30
N LEU A 123 -9.14 6.99 -28.27
CA LEU A 123 -8.13 6.08 -27.73
C LEU A 123 -8.53 4.63 -27.99
N GLU A 124 -7.55 3.74 -27.94
CA GLU A 124 -7.79 2.30 -28.09
C GLU A 124 -7.59 1.56 -26.76
N LEU A 125 -8.57 0.71 -26.43
CA LEU A 125 -8.50 -0.17 -25.28
C LEU A 125 -7.62 -1.38 -25.61
N SER A 126 -6.55 -1.61 -24.84
CA SER A 126 -5.69 -2.78 -25.01
C SER A 126 -6.47 -4.06 -24.72
N GLN A 127 -6.76 -4.85 -25.76
CA GLN A 127 -7.52 -6.09 -25.63
C GLN A 127 -6.77 -7.15 -24.82
N GLU A 128 -5.45 -7.20 -24.95
CA GLU A 128 -4.59 -8.15 -24.23
C GLU A 128 -4.57 -7.90 -22.72
N LYS A 129 -4.65 -6.63 -22.31
CA LYS A 129 -4.60 -6.24 -20.89
C LYS A 129 -5.99 -6.13 -20.27
N THR A 130 -7.04 -5.90 -21.06
CA THR A 130 -8.41 -5.74 -20.57
C THR A 130 -9.11 -7.09 -20.51
N LEU A 131 -8.98 -7.78 -19.38
CA LEU A 131 -9.51 -9.11 -19.16
C LEU A 131 -10.80 -9.06 -18.33
N ILE A 132 -11.71 -10.00 -18.59
CA ILE A 132 -12.86 -10.27 -17.71
C ILE A 132 -12.47 -11.46 -16.83
N THR A 133 -12.30 -11.20 -15.55
CA THR A 133 -11.86 -12.19 -14.56
C THR A 133 -13.02 -12.49 -13.60
N HIS A 134 -13.27 -13.77 -13.32
CA HIS A 134 -14.27 -14.14 -12.32
C HIS A 134 -13.86 -13.63 -10.94
N GLY A 135 -14.82 -13.22 -10.10
CA GLY A 135 -14.53 -12.62 -8.80
C GLY A 135 -13.73 -13.49 -7.84
N SER A 136 -13.79 -14.84 -7.96
CA SER A 136 -12.97 -15.78 -7.19
C SER A 136 -11.52 -15.87 -7.67
N ASP A 137 -11.25 -15.46 -8.90
CA ASP A 137 -9.93 -15.50 -9.51
C ASP A 137 -9.18 -14.21 -9.23
N PHE A 138 -7.88 -14.18 -9.57
CA PHE A 138 -7.04 -13.02 -9.32
C PHE A 138 -7.04 -12.06 -10.52
N ALA A 139 -7.67 -10.90 -10.35
CA ALA A 139 -7.49 -9.77 -11.24
C ALA A 139 -6.23 -8.99 -10.87
N GLN A 140 -5.48 -8.51 -11.87
CA GLN A 140 -4.27 -7.71 -11.67
C GLN A 140 -4.62 -6.21 -11.72
N PHE A 141 -4.28 -5.46 -10.69
CA PHE A 141 -4.41 -4.00 -10.68
C PHE A 141 -3.34 -3.37 -9.79
N LEU A 142 -2.62 -2.38 -10.28
CA LEU A 142 -1.55 -1.67 -9.57
C LEU A 142 -0.57 -2.63 -8.87
N SER A 143 -0.15 -3.67 -9.58
CA SER A 143 0.75 -4.71 -9.05
C SER A 143 0.22 -5.53 -7.88
N PHE A 144 -1.06 -5.43 -7.54
CA PHE A 144 -1.75 -6.33 -6.62
C PHE A 144 -2.55 -7.38 -7.38
N GLN A 145 -2.75 -8.52 -6.76
CA GLN A 145 -3.77 -9.49 -7.13
C GLN A 145 -5.02 -9.23 -6.29
N ILE A 146 -6.14 -9.00 -6.96
CA ILE A 146 -7.43 -8.66 -6.33
C ILE A 146 -8.40 -9.80 -6.55
N THR A 147 -9.09 -10.23 -5.50
CA THR A 147 -10.12 -11.26 -5.58
C THR A 147 -11.25 -10.98 -4.59
N ALA A 148 -12.44 -11.48 -4.87
CA ALA A 148 -13.54 -11.50 -3.93
C ALA A 148 -13.54 -12.84 -3.15
N SER A 149 -13.46 -12.77 -1.83
CA SER A 149 -13.41 -13.96 -0.98
C SER A 149 -14.70 -14.77 -1.10
N THR A 150 -14.55 -16.07 -1.37
CA THR A 150 -15.63 -17.06 -1.31
C THR A 150 -15.66 -17.80 0.03
N GLU A 151 -14.72 -17.50 0.95
CA GLU A 151 -14.62 -18.18 2.23
C GLU A 151 -15.83 -17.90 3.12
N GLN A 152 -16.41 -18.95 3.66
CA GLN A 152 -17.51 -18.90 4.63
C GLN A 152 -17.04 -19.31 6.03
N ASN A 153 -15.85 -18.87 6.42
CA ASN A 153 -15.30 -19.18 7.74
C ASN A 153 -16.03 -18.39 8.83
N SER A 154 -16.20 -19.01 9.98
CA SER A 154 -16.66 -18.34 11.17
C SER A 154 -15.48 -18.11 12.12
N THR A 155 -15.43 -16.92 12.72
CA THR A 155 -14.43 -16.57 13.73
C THR A 155 -15.13 -16.20 15.03
N ARG A 156 -14.55 -16.59 16.17
CA ARG A 156 -15.03 -16.17 17.47
C ARG A 156 -14.53 -14.74 17.75
N THR A 157 -15.45 -13.85 18.08
CA THR A 157 -15.09 -12.47 18.45
C THR A 157 -14.48 -12.43 19.86
N LYS A 158 -13.85 -11.31 20.21
CA LYS A 158 -13.34 -11.08 21.58
C LYS A 158 -14.44 -11.14 22.63
N ALA A 159 -15.68 -10.83 22.27
CA ALA A 159 -16.86 -10.94 23.12
C ALA A 159 -17.47 -12.33 23.18
N GLY A 160 -16.81 -13.35 22.61
CA GLY A 160 -17.17 -14.77 22.70
C GLY A 160 -18.22 -15.27 21.70
N TYR A 161 -18.91 -14.42 20.94
CA TYR A 161 -19.85 -14.86 19.93
C TYR A 161 -19.18 -15.19 18.59
N ILE A 162 -19.83 -16.09 17.83
CA ILE A 162 -19.32 -16.51 16.53
C ILE A 162 -19.81 -15.53 15.46
N LYS A 163 -18.86 -14.92 14.76
CA LYS A 163 -19.11 -14.02 13.63
C LYS A 163 -18.72 -14.73 12.33
N ARG A 164 -19.57 -14.63 11.31
CA ARG A 164 -19.24 -15.10 9.97
C ARG A 164 -18.25 -14.20 9.26
N SER A 165 -17.38 -14.79 8.46
CA SER A 165 -16.69 -14.07 7.37
C SER A 165 -17.71 -13.77 6.28
N TYR A 166 -17.68 -12.53 5.75
CA TYR A 166 -18.58 -12.19 4.64
C TYR A 166 -17.99 -12.73 3.33
N THR A 167 -18.78 -13.53 2.62
CA THR A 167 -18.54 -13.86 1.21
C THR A 167 -18.56 -12.58 0.39
N GLY A 168 -17.70 -12.49 -0.62
CA GLY A 168 -17.59 -11.31 -1.50
C GLY A 168 -16.74 -10.17 -0.94
N ARG A 169 -16.04 -10.34 0.18
CA ARG A 169 -15.08 -9.35 0.67
C ARG A 169 -13.89 -9.26 -0.28
N ILE A 170 -13.61 -8.06 -0.76
CA ILE A 170 -12.44 -7.81 -1.60
C ILE A 170 -11.15 -8.00 -0.79
N LYS A 171 -10.25 -8.81 -1.32
CA LYS A 171 -8.92 -9.07 -0.75
C LYS A 171 -7.84 -8.68 -1.74
N LEU A 172 -6.79 -8.06 -1.23
CA LEU A 172 -5.59 -7.67 -1.97
C LEU A 172 -4.45 -8.62 -1.60
N TYR A 173 -3.74 -9.14 -2.60
CA TYR A 173 -2.60 -10.04 -2.40
C TYR A 173 -1.35 -9.52 -3.10
N VAL A 174 -0.19 -9.80 -2.51
CA VAL A 174 1.12 -9.57 -3.11
C VAL A 174 1.46 -10.72 -4.02
N PRO A 175 1.63 -10.52 -5.34
CA PRO A 175 2.07 -11.59 -6.24
C PRO A 175 3.52 -12.01 -5.93
N LYS A 176 3.77 -13.34 -5.92
CA LYS A 176 5.12 -13.89 -5.68
C LYS A 176 6.15 -13.34 -6.67
N GLU A 177 5.76 -13.24 -7.94
CA GLU A 177 6.61 -12.82 -9.04
C GLU A 177 7.14 -11.39 -8.85
N LYS A 178 6.35 -10.50 -8.25
CA LYS A 178 6.72 -9.09 -8.07
C LYS A 178 7.88 -8.91 -7.09
N TRP A 179 7.81 -9.51 -5.90
CA TRP A 179 8.90 -9.39 -4.93
C TRP A 179 10.09 -10.30 -5.26
N LEU A 180 9.86 -11.44 -5.94
CA LEU A 180 10.91 -12.29 -6.44
C LEU A 180 11.74 -11.56 -7.52
N LYS A 181 11.06 -10.94 -8.50
CA LYS A 181 11.71 -10.13 -9.52
C LYS A 181 12.55 -9.00 -8.91
N ARG A 182 12.09 -8.40 -7.80
CA ARG A 182 12.87 -7.38 -7.07
C ARG A 182 14.15 -7.97 -6.48
N LEU A 183 14.10 -9.13 -5.83
CA LEU A 183 15.30 -9.80 -5.28
C LEU A 183 16.33 -10.10 -6.37
N LEU A 184 15.87 -10.60 -7.52
CA LEU A 184 16.72 -10.88 -8.67
C LEU A 184 17.32 -9.58 -9.24
N SER A 185 16.54 -8.53 -9.41
CA SER A 185 17.01 -7.24 -9.95
C SER A 185 18.00 -6.54 -9.02
N TYR A 186 17.88 -6.74 -7.70
CA TYR A 186 18.85 -6.24 -6.72
C TYR A 186 20.16 -7.07 -6.69
N GLY A 187 20.18 -8.22 -7.36
CA GLY A 187 21.30 -9.16 -7.26
C GLY A 187 21.45 -9.73 -5.85
N ALA A 188 20.34 -9.87 -5.13
CA ALA A 188 20.31 -10.39 -3.75
C ALA A 188 20.03 -11.89 -3.68
N LEU A 189 19.52 -12.47 -4.77
CA LEU A 189 19.07 -13.85 -4.85
C LEU A 189 19.59 -14.52 -6.12
N LYS A 190 20.01 -15.79 -5.98
CA LYS A 190 20.21 -16.75 -7.06
C LYS A 190 19.23 -17.89 -6.90
N ILE A 191 18.57 -18.30 -7.96
CA ILE A 191 17.69 -19.46 -7.98
C ILE A 191 18.46 -20.60 -8.68
N GLN A 192 18.51 -21.75 -8.03
CA GLN A 192 19.02 -22.99 -8.57
C GLN A 192 17.90 -24.02 -8.55
N TYR A 193 18.02 -25.05 -9.39
CA TYR A 193 17.03 -26.12 -9.45
C TYR A 193 17.71 -27.44 -9.08
N ASP A 194 17.15 -28.11 -8.08
CA ASP A 194 17.63 -29.43 -7.66
C ASP A 194 17.10 -30.50 -8.62
N LYS A 195 17.97 -30.95 -9.53
CA LYS A 195 17.65 -31.98 -10.52
C LYS A 195 17.30 -33.35 -9.89
N ASN A 196 17.84 -33.61 -8.69
CA ASN A 196 17.63 -34.89 -7.98
C ASN A 196 16.31 -34.91 -7.21
N ASN A 197 15.66 -33.75 -7.03
CA ASN A 197 14.44 -33.60 -6.24
C ASN A 197 13.34 -32.89 -7.05
N GLY A 198 13.05 -33.40 -8.25
CA GLY A 198 11.95 -32.93 -9.07
C GLY A 198 12.06 -31.47 -9.55
N ASN A 199 13.27 -30.99 -9.79
CA ASN A 199 13.53 -29.57 -10.16
C ASN A 199 13.02 -28.55 -9.13
N LYS A 200 13.07 -28.89 -7.85
CA LYS A 200 12.69 -27.99 -6.77
C LYS A 200 13.58 -26.75 -6.75
N GLU A 201 12.96 -25.58 -6.65
CA GLU A 201 13.67 -24.29 -6.52
C GLU A 201 14.46 -24.24 -5.21
N ILE A 202 15.76 -24.01 -5.30
CA ILE A 202 16.65 -23.69 -4.18
C ILE A 202 16.99 -22.22 -4.26
N TRP A 203 16.63 -21.48 -3.24
CA TRP A 203 16.85 -20.06 -3.14
C TRP A 203 18.10 -19.76 -2.33
N GLU A 204 19.10 -19.20 -3.00
CA GLU A 204 20.36 -18.84 -2.39
C GLU A 204 20.52 -17.31 -2.33
N PRO A 205 20.48 -16.69 -1.12
CA PRO A 205 20.87 -15.30 -0.96
C PRO A 205 22.32 -15.12 -1.38
N ILE A 206 22.66 -14.11 -2.18
CA ILE A 206 24.02 -13.86 -2.69
C ILE A 206 24.55 -12.50 -2.25
N CYS A 207 25.88 -12.35 -2.30
CA CYS A 207 26.55 -11.09 -2.08
C CYS A 207 26.28 -10.11 -3.22
N ARG A 208 25.91 -8.88 -2.90
CA ARG A 208 25.77 -7.78 -3.88
C ARG A 208 27.11 -7.11 -4.08
N SER A 209 27.88 -7.59 -5.06
CA SER A 209 29.26 -7.17 -5.32
C SER A 209 29.38 -5.65 -5.54
N GLY A 210 28.42 -5.03 -6.22
CA GLY A 210 28.43 -3.58 -6.47
C GLY A 210 28.36 -2.71 -5.20
N LEU A 211 27.88 -3.27 -4.08
CA LEU A 211 27.78 -2.52 -2.82
C LEU A 211 29.04 -2.64 -1.95
N ARG A 212 29.96 -3.56 -2.25
CA ARG A 212 31.13 -3.83 -1.38
C ARG A 212 32.07 -2.65 -1.19
N ASN A 213 32.11 -1.75 -2.16
CA ASN A 213 33.01 -0.58 -2.13
C ASN A 213 32.37 0.63 -1.41
N LEU A 214 31.09 0.56 -1.06
CA LEU A 214 30.41 1.61 -0.33
C LEU A 214 30.76 1.57 1.17
N ASP A 215 30.50 2.67 1.88
CA ASP A 215 30.59 2.70 3.35
C ASP A 215 29.57 1.73 3.99
N ASP A 216 29.89 1.24 5.20
CA ASP A 216 29.02 0.32 5.94
C ASP A 216 27.61 0.89 6.16
N LEU A 217 27.55 2.18 6.48
CA LEU A 217 26.30 2.88 6.69
C LEU A 217 25.48 3.00 5.41
N GLU A 218 26.14 3.26 4.28
CA GLU A 218 25.52 3.33 2.96
C GLU A 218 24.96 1.98 2.55
N ILE A 219 25.72 0.89 2.76
CA ILE A 219 25.27 -0.47 2.47
C ILE A 219 24.00 -0.77 3.29
N LEU A 220 24.04 -0.53 4.60
CA LEU A 220 22.89 -0.80 5.48
C LEU A 220 21.66 0.03 5.11
N ASN A 221 21.86 1.31 4.82
CA ASN A 221 20.77 2.21 4.42
C ASN A 221 20.15 1.80 3.08
N GLN A 222 20.95 1.33 2.12
CA GLN A 222 20.43 0.83 0.84
C GLN A 222 19.51 -0.37 1.04
N TYR A 223 19.95 -1.38 1.82
CA TYR A 223 19.09 -2.52 2.16
C TYR A 223 17.81 -2.10 2.88
N ASN A 224 17.92 -1.21 3.87
CA ASN A 224 16.77 -0.71 4.62
C ASN A 224 15.78 0.08 3.75
N ALA A 225 16.27 0.89 2.82
CA ALA A 225 15.44 1.67 1.91
C ALA A 225 14.65 0.76 0.96
N GLU A 226 15.31 -0.23 0.38
CA GLU A 226 14.69 -1.20 -0.53
C GLU A 226 13.63 -2.07 0.19
N ILE A 227 13.93 -2.51 1.43
CA ILE A 227 13.00 -3.28 2.25
C ILE A 227 11.78 -2.43 2.63
N ARG A 228 12.00 -1.21 3.14
CA ARG A 228 10.90 -0.29 3.51
C ARG A 228 10.06 0.12 2.32
N GLY A 229 10.69 0.38 1.18
CA GLY A 229 9.98 0.75 -0.04
C GLY A 229 9.00 -0.32 -0.50
N LEU A 230 9.45 -1.58 -0.53
CA LEU A 230 8.57 -2.70 -0.89
C LEU A 230 7.46 -2.91 0.14
N TYR A 231 7.81 -2.91 1.42
CA TYR A 231 6.83 -3.11 2.49
C TYR A 231 5.79 -1.99 2.54
N ASN A 232 6.20 -0.73 2.45
CA ASN A 232 5.29 0.41 2.48
C ASN A 232 4.25 0.35 1.36
N TYR A 233 4.64 -0.15 0.18
CA TYR A 233 3.73 -0.35 -0.93
C TYR A 233 2.71 -1.46 -0.66
N TYR A 234 3.16 -2.61 -0.15
CA TYR A 234 2.34 -3.81 -0.01
C TYR A 234 1.76 -4.04 1.40
N ARG A 235 2.02 -3.17 2.38
CA ARG A 235 1.60 -3.37 3.78
C ARG A 235 0.09 -3.55 3.98
N ILE A 236 -0.74 -3.04 3.05
CA ILE A 236 -2.20 -3.18 3.08
C ILE A 236 -2.69 -4.57 2.62
N ALA A 237 -1.84 -5.34 1.95
CA ALA A 237 -2.21 -6.64 1.41
C ALA A 237 -2.56 -7.66 2.51
N HIS A 238 -3.53 -8.52 2.22
CA HIS A 238 -3.97 -9.56 3.16
C HIS A 238 -2.87 -10.58 3.47
N ASN A 239 -1.99 -10.84 2.51
CA ASN A 239 -0.85 -11.72 2.66
C ASN A 239 0.48 -10.98 2.83
N ALA A 240 0.48 -9.73 3.35
CA ALA A 240 1.71 -8.95 3.53
C ALA A 240 2.84 -9.73 4.24
N THR A 241 2.49 -10.69 5.09
CA THR A 241 3.43 -11.59 5.78
C THR A 241 4.31 -12.41 4.85
N VAL A 242 3.93 -12.64 3.59
CA VAL A 242 4.80 -13.35 2.61
C VAL A 242 6.09 -12.58 2.34
N LEU A 243 6.09 -11.27 2.56
CA LEU A 243 7.27 -10.42 2.45
C LEU A 243 8.34 -10.73 3.52
N ASN A 244 8.04 -11.55 4.55
CA ASN A 244 9.06 -12.04 5.46
C ASN A 244 10.09 -12.91 4.72
N ASN A 245 9.69 -13.61 3.66
CA ASN A 245 10.62 -14.34 2.80
C ASN A 245 11.57 -13.39 2.06
N PHE A 246 11.03 -12.27 1.56
CA PHE A 246 11.85 -11.20 0.97
C PHE A 246 12.83 -10.63 2.00
N LEU A 247 12.36 -10.30 3.20
CA LEU A 247 13.18 -9.79 4.29
C LEU A 247 14.30 -10.77 4.68
N TYR A 248 13.98 -12.07 4.74
CA TYR A 248 14.95 -13.12 5.02
C TYR A 248 16.08 -13.13 3.97
N VAL A 249 15.74 -13.16 2.69
CA VAL A 249 16.72 -13.16 1.61
C VAL A 249 17.60 -11.90 1.66
N MET A 250 16.99 -10.72 1.84
CA MET A 250 17.69 -9.44 1.95
C MET A 250 18.65 -9.41 3.13
N LYS A 251 18.24 -9.96 4.28
CA LYS A 251 19.07 -10.07 5.48
C LYS A 251 20.32 -10.92 5.25
N TYR A 252 20.14 -12.09 4.67
CA TYR A 252 21.27 -12.99 4.40
C TYR A 252 22.17 -12.48 3.26
N SER A 253 21.59 -11.86 2.23
CA SER A 253 22.34 -11.16 1.19
C SER A 253 23.19 -10.03 1.77
N MET A 254 22.67 -9.25 2.71
CA MET A 254 23.40 -8.22 3.43
C MET A 254 24.58 -8.82 4.20
N TYR A 255 24.37 -9.89 4.96
CA TYR A 255 25.46 -10.56 5.67
C TYR A 255 26.56 -11.05 4.73
N LYS A 256 26.18 -11.67 3.59
CA LYS A 256 27.13 -12.10 2.56
C LYS A 256 27.86 -10.90 1.90
N THR A 257 27.18 -9.76 1.75
CA THR A 257 27.79 -8.53 1.21
C THR A 257 28.86 -7.96 2.15
N PHE A 258 28.59 -7.88 3.45
CA PHE A 258 29.56 -7.48 4.45
C PHE A 258 30.72 -8.50 4.55
N ALA A 259 30.40 -9.79 4.53
CA ALA A 259 31.41 -10.85 4.53
C ALA A 259 32.35 -10.74 3.32
N GLY A 260 31.80 -10.46 2.13
CA GLY A 260 32.59 -10.23 0.91
C GLY A 260 33.40 -8.93 0.96
N LYS A 261 32.90 -7.85 1.55
CA LYS A 261 33.61 -6.59 1.76
C LYS A 261 34.83 -6.78 2.65
N TYR A 262 34.67 -7.45 3.78
CA TYR A 262 35.72 -7.66 4.78
C TYR A 262 36.54 -8.94 4.58
N ARG A 263 36.28 -9.68 3.50
CA ARG A 263 36.96 -10.97 3.19
C ARG A 263 36.94 -11.92 4.39
N THR A 264 35.79 -12.05 5.04
CA THR A 264 35.63 -12.85 6.25
C THR A 264 34.35 -13.71 6.19
N SER A 265 34.13 -14.55 7.17
CA SER A 265 32.93 -15.39 7.24
C SER A 265 31.71 -14.58 7.68
N MET A 266 30.55 -14.98 7.20
CA MET A 266 29.27 -14.39 7.60
C MET A 266 29.05 -14.50 9.14
N ARG A 267 29.53 -15.59 9.78
CA ARG A 267 29.45 -15.78 11.24
C ARG A 267 30.18 -14.65 11.98
N LYS A 268 31.40 -14.29 11.56
CA LYS A 268 32.18 -13.17 12.16
C LYS A 268 31.47 -11.83 11.97
N ILE A 269 30.86 -11.58 10.80
CA ILE A 269 30.06 -10.36 10.56
C ILE A 269 28.86 -10.29 11.50
N ILE A 270 28.10 -11.37 11.63
CA ILE A 270 26.95 -11.44 12.55
C ILE A 270 27.42 -11.16 13.99
N GLN A 271 28.51 -11.81 14.42
CA GLN A 271 29.05 -11.61 15.77
C GLN A 271 29.49 -10.18 16.04
N LYS A 272 30.16 -9.54 15.06
CA LYS A 272 30.67 -8.17 15.18
C LYS A 272 29.57 -7.11 15.25
N TYR A 273 28.54 -7.22 14.41
CA TYR A 273 27.54 -6.17 14.21
C TYR A 273 26.18 -6.45 14.90
N THR A 274 25.98 -7.64 15.49
CA THR A 274 24.72 -7.95 16.15
C THR A 274 24.75 -7.63 17.63
N LYS A 275 23.90 -6.69 18.06
CA LYS A 275 23.64 -6.37 19.46
C LYS A 275 22.16 -6.66 19.74
N ASN A 276 21.84 -7.35 20.82
CA ASN A 276 20.46 -7.69 21.22
C ASN A 276 19.62 -8.32 20.07
N ARG A 277 20.23 -9.25 19.31
CA ARG A 277 19.62 -9.94 18.13
C ARG A 277 19.33 -9.02 16.92
N VAL A 278 19.75 -7.78 16.95
CA VAL A 278 19.58 -6.81 15.87
C VAL A 278 20.94 -6.43 15.28
N PHE A 279 21.04 -6.38 13.97
CA PHE A 279 22.24 -5.92 13.29
C PHE A 279 22.29 -4.40 13.34
N VAL A 280 23.37 -3.84 13.88
CA VAL A 280 23.52 -2.41 14.19
C VAL A 280 24.88 -1.92 13.70
N ILE A 281 24.90 -0.77 13.04
CA ILE A 281 26.12 -0.03 12.73
C ILE A 281 26.09 1.26 13.55
N THR A 282 27.14 1.48 14.34
CA THR A 282 27.35 2.71 15.10
C THR A 282 28.36 3.60 14.38
N TYR A 283 28.11 4.90 14.39
CA TYR A 283 28.98 5.90 13.77
C TYR A 283 28.97 7.21 14.54
N GLN A 284 30.07 7.96 14.45
CA GLN A 284 30.17 9.28 15.08
C GLN A 284 29.46 10.33 14.20
N GLY A 285 28.41 10.93 14.74
CA GLY A 285 27.73 12.06 14.14
C GLY A 285 28.11 13.39 14.78
N LYS A 286 27.64 14.50 14.22
CA LYS A 286 27.93 15.86 14.74
C LYS A 286 27.45 16.08 16.19
N SER A 287 26.45 15.33 16.65
CA SER A 287 25.82 15.40 17.98
C SER A 287 26.13 14.17 18.85
N GLY A 288 27.24 13.44 18.61
CA GLY A 288 27.65 12.26 19.33
C GLY A 288 27.46 10.96 18.55
N GLU A 289 27.60 9.84 19.24
CA GLU A 289 27.44 8.50 18.65
C GLU A 289 25.99 8.26 18.21
N LYS A 290 25.85 7.78 16.98
CA LYS A 290 24.56 7.40 16.39
C LYS A 290 24.59 5.96 15.90
N SER A 291 23.42 5.34 15.85
CA SER A 291 23.29 3.97 15.35
C SER A 291 22.19 3.85 14.30
N VAL A 292 22.43 2.98 13.33
CA VAL A 292 21.42 2.55 12.37
C VAL A 292 21.26 1.05 12.49
N VAL A 293 20.02 0.61 12.55
CA VAL A 293 19.65 -0.80 12.68
C VAL A 293 19.17 -1.34 11.34
N PHE A 294 19.44 -2.62 11.06
CA PHE A 294 18.78 -3.32 9.99
C PHE A 294 17.28 -3.43 10.28
N TYR A 295 16.45 -3.31 9.25
CA TYR A 295 15.00 -3.35 9.39
C TYR A 295 14.51 -4.57 10.21
N ASN A 296 13.83 -4.33 11.31
CA ASN A 296 13.42 -5.33 12.29
C ASN A 296 11.94 -5.25 12.69
N GLN A 297 11.14 -4.43 12.01
CA GLN A 297 9.72 -4.21 12.36
C GLN A 297 8.79 -5.34 11.89
N GLY A 298 9.33 -6.29 11.10
CA GLY A 298 8.54 -7.37 10.49
C GLY A 298 7.68 -6.90 9.32
N MET A 299 7.00 -7.84 8.67
CA MET A 299 6.16 -7.61 7.50
C MET A 299 4.71 -8.02 7.83
N ARG A 300 4.06 -7.27 8.70
CA ARG A 300 2.67 -7.54 9.08
C ARG A 300 1.73 -6.67 8.25
N ARG A 301 0.50 -7.16 8.04
CA ARG A 301 -0.54 -6.35 7.42
C ARG A 301 -0.84 -5.14 8.29
N ASP A 302 -0.83 -3.95 7.68
CA ASP A 302 -1.29 -2.72 8.31
C ASP A 302 -2.79 -2.56 8.04
N THR A 303 -3.60 -2.59 9.10
CA THR A 303 -5.05 -2.41 9.05
C THR A 303 -5.51 -0.99 9.37
N HIS A 304 -4.57 -0.12 9.74
CA HIS A 304 -4.84 1.26 10.16
C HIS A 304 -4.61 2.30 9.05
N VAL A 305 -4.40 1.84 7.82
CA VAL A 305 -4.33 2.77 6.68
C VAL A 305 -5.71 3.38 6.51
N SER A 306 -5.85 4.65 6.85
CA SER A 306 -7.05 5.42 6.54
C SER A 306 -7.20 5.52 5.02
N ALA A 307 -8.36 5.14 4.50
CA ALA A 307 -8.75 5.51 3.16
C ALA A 307 -8.95 7.04 3.17
N THR A 308 -7.95 7.78 2.72
CA THR A 308 -8.17 9.17 2.32
C THR A 308 -8.89 9.12 0.99
N ASP A 309 -9.96 9.88 0.86
CA ASP A 309 -10.62 10.06 -0.42
C ASP A 309 -9.59 10.62 -1.42
N PRO A 310 -9.27 9.90 -2.51
CA PRO A 310 -8.29 10.35 -3.48
C PRO A 310 -8.73 11.64 -4.20
N ASP A 311 -10.04 11.93 -4.21
CA ASP A 311 -10.61 13.12 -4.83
C ASP A 311 -10.56 14.34 -3.89
N ILE A 312 -10.33 14.16 -2.61
CA ILE A 312 -9.90 15.24 -1.73
C ILE A 312 -8.46 15.57 -2.11
N ILE A 313 -8.30 16.47 -3.04
CA ILE A 313 -7.03 17.19 -3.26
C ILE A 313 -6.70 17.79 -1.89
N GLY A 314 -5.82 17.11 -1.14
CA GLY A 314 -5.27 17.69 0.08
C GLY A 314 -4.83 19.08 -0.33
N ARG A 315 -5.34 20.14 0.34
CA ARG A 315 -4.91 21.50 0.10
C ARG A 315 -3.41 21.41 -0.06
N ALA A 316 -2.92 21.65 -1.27
CA ALA A 316 -1.50 21.73 -1.52
C ALA A 316 -1.00 22.58 -0.37
N ARG A 317 -0.20 22.02 0.53
CA ARG A 317 0.45 22.83 1.55
C ARG A 317 1.13 23.85 0.70
N GLU A 318 0.51 25.05 0.62
CA GLU A 318 1.17 26.18 0.02
C GLU A 318 2.47 26.24 0.79
N ASN A 319 3.54 25.76 0.16
CA ASN A 319 4.88 25.93 0.66
C ASN A 319 5.18 27.43 0.54
N ARG A 320 4.46 28.22 1.35
CA ARG A 320 4.61 29.66 1.43
C ARG A 320 6.05 30.05 1.78
N ASN A 321 6.90 29.09 2.14
CA ASN A 321 8.22 29.35 2.71
C ASN A 321 9.42 28.82 1.90
N TYR A 322 9.22 28.17 0.77
CA TYR A 322 10.34 27.62 -0.03
C TYR A 322 10.17 27.94 -1.52
N THR A 323 10.33 29.20 -1.89
CA THR A 323 10.67 29.53 -3.28
C THR A 323 12.04 28.92 -3.57
N SER A 324 12.13 28.11 -4.64
CA SER A 324 13.41 27.55 -5.05
C SER A 324 14.38 28.68 -5.41
N LEU A 325 15.68 28.46 -5.25
CA LEU A 325 16.72 29.42 -5.64
C LEU A 325 16.53 29.89 -7.09
N VAL A 326 16.17 28.95 -7.98
CA VAL A 326 15.88 29.22 -9.39
C VAL A 326 14.70 30.15 -9.60
N GLN A 327 13.61 29.97 -8.84
CA GLN A 327 12.44 30.85 -8.93
C GLN A 327 12.76 32.28 -8.45
N ARG A 328 13.58 32.39 -7.42
CA ARG A 328 14.00 33.71 -6.87
C ARG A 328 14.93 34.45 -7.85
N LEU A 329 15.81 33.72 -8.51
CA LEU A 329 16.66 34.26 -9.57
C LEU A 329 15.82 34.73 -10.79
N ARG A 330 14.87 33.89 -11.23
CA ARG A 330 13.98 34.21 -12.36
C ARG A 330 12.98 35.33 -12.05
N GLY A 331 12.66 35.53 -10.78
CA GLY A 331 11.76 36.62 -10.34
C GLY A 331 12.37 37.99 -10.46
N CYS A 332 13.67 38.12 -10.72
CA CYS A 332 14.40 39.38 -10.91
C CYS A 332 14.02 40.48 -9.89
N GLN A 333 13.72 40.06 -8.64
CA GLN A 333 13.33 40.95 -7.56
C GLN A 333 14.31 40.87 -6.38
N CYS A 334 14.82 42.00 -5.95
CA CYS A 334 15.69 42.06 -4.76
C CYS A 334 14.87 41.80 -3.48
N GLU A 335 15.30 40.83 -2.69
CA GLU A 335 14.61 40.46 -1.42
C GLU A 335 14.80 41.51 -0.30
N TRP A 336 15.69 42.45 -0.49
CA TRP A 336 15.95 43.53 0.50
C TRP A 336 15.24 44.84 0.16
N CYS A 337 15.56 45.43 -0.97
CA CYS A 337 14.98 46.73 -1.34
C CYS A 337 13.71 46.64 -2.19
N GLY A 338 13.31 45.42 -2.62
CA GLY A 338 12.11 45.21 -3.43
C GLY A 338 12.23 45.63 -4.90
N ALA A 339 13.40 46.12 -5.36
CA ALA A 339 13.58 46.50 -6.77
C ALA A 339 13.30 45.30 -7.70
N THR A 340 12.52 45.58 -8.76
CA THR A 340 12.14 44.62 -9.81
C THR A 340 12.95 44.83 -11.07
N ASP A 341 13.02 43.80 -11.93
CA ASP A 341 13.73 43.83 -13.21
C ASP A 341 15.22 44.20 -13.08
N VAL A 342 15.84 43.79 -11.98
CA VAL A 342 17.25 43.98 -11.69
C VAL A 342 17.99 42.63 -11.73
N GLU A 343 19.27 42.69 -12.11
CA GLU A 343 20.14 41.53 -12.01
C GLU A 343 20.30 41.12 -10.55
N ILE A 344 20.10 39.83 -10.27
CA ILE A 344 20.08 39.28 -8.93
C ILE A 344 21.36 38.47 -8.67
N GLU A 345 22.03 38.80 -7.61
CA GLU A 345 23.14 38.08 -7.03
C GLU A 345 22.70 37.33 -5.77
N ILE A 346 23.25 36.15 -5.56
CA ILE A 346 22.90 35.34 -4.37
C ILE A 346 23.97 35.47 -3.30
N HIS A 347 23.61 36.15 -2.23
CA HIS A 347 24.41 36.14 -1.01
C HIS A 347 24.28 34.84 -0.25
N HIS A 348 25.41 34.27 0.18
CA HIS A 348 25.51 32.99 0.87
C HIS A 348 26.14 33.09 2.25
N VAL A 349 25.56 32.45 3.27
CA VAL A 349 26.18 32.28 4.57
C VAL A 349 26.51 30.81 4.83
N LYS A 350 27.67 30.51 5.42
CA LYS A 350 28.11 29.11 5.70
C LYS A 350 27.12 28.40 6.62
N LYS A 351 26.70 29.04 7.70
CA LYS A 351 25.77 28.48 8.68
C LYS A 351 24.90 29.59 9.28
N LEU A 352 23.58 29.38 9.36
CA LEU A 352 22.67 30.33 9.99
C LEU A 352 22.97 30.54 11.49
N LYS A 353 23.48 29.53 12.17
CA LYS A 353 23.84 29.63 13.59
C LYS A 353 25.04 30.52 13.87
N ASP A 354 25.83 30.86 12.83
CA ASP A 354 27.00 31.73 12.95
C ASP A 354 26.62 33.20 12.77
N LEU A 355 25.35 33.48 12.43
CA LEU A 355 24.80 34.85 12.38
C LEU A 355 24.44 35.32 13.79
N SER A 356 24.86 36.52 14.13
CA SER A 356 24.65 37.10 15.46
C SER A 356 23.20 37.60 15.68
N GLY A 357 22.47 37.86 14.61
CA GLY A 357 21.15 38.48 14.63
C GLY A 357 21.16 39.95 15.01
N ARG A 358 22.34 40.60 15.03
CA ARG A 358 22.48 42.01 15.34
C ARG A 358 22.06 42.89 14.18
N ALA A 359 22.52 42.56 12.98
CA ALA A 359 22.16 43.23 11.76
C ALA A 359 20.76 42.80 11.29
N GLU A 360 20.03 43.72 10.64
CA GLU A 360 18.66 43.46 10.19
C GLU A 360 18.62 42.40 9.11
N TRP A 361 19.56 42.38 8.18
CA TRP A 361 19.69 41.34 7.17
C TRP A 361 19.96 39.95 7.75
N GLU A 362 20.73 39.88 8.87
CA GLU A 362 20.92 38.58 9.57
C GLU A 362 19.59 38.09 10.17
N ARG A 363 18.84 38.95 10.84
CA ARG A 363 17.49 38.64 11.36
C ARG A 363 16.56 38.19 10.27
N HIS A 364 16.60 38.83 9.10
CA HIS A 364 15.83 38.46 7.91
C HIS A 364 16.16 37.01 7.44
N MET A 365 17.44 36.64 7.35
CA MET A 365 17.88 35.31 6.97
C MET A 365 17.52 34.26 8.03
N ILE A 366 17.70 34.56 9.32
CA ILE A 366 17.35 33.69 10.44
C ILE A 366 15.85 33.43 10.48
N ALA A 367 15.02 34.47 10.40
CA ALA A 367 13.55 34.37 10.40
C ALA A 367 13.02 33.49 9.27
N ARG A 368 13.61 33.60 8.10
CA ARG A 368 13.26 32.78 6.92
C ARG A 368 13.93 31.40 6.91
N ARG A 369 14.81 31.11 7.86
CA ARG A 369 15.59 29.87 7.92
C ARG A 369 16.32 29.55 6.62
N ARG A 370 16.82 30.56 5.92
CA ARG A 370 17.49 30.41 4.62
C ARG A 370 18.95 30.82 4.72
N LYS A 371 19.83 30.06 4.07
CA LYS A 371 21.26 30.35 3.95
C LYS A 371 21.58 31.26 2.78
N THR A 372 20.58 31.67 2.01
CA THR A 372 20.73 32.46 0.78
C THR A 372 19.76 33.62 0.78
N MET A 373 20.20 34.76 0.27
CA MET A 373 19.37 35.94 0.05
C MET A 373 19.63 36.44 -1.38
N ALA A 374 18.55 36.73 -2.13
CA ALA A 374 18.61 37.24 -3.49
C ALA A 374 18.64 38.78 -3.44
N LEU A 375 19.73 39.38 -3.86
CA LEU A 375 19.97 40.80 -3.76
C LEU A 375 20.29 41.41 -5.14
N CYS A 376 19.91 42.64 -5.37
CA CYS A 376 20.50 43.40 -6.47
C CYS A 376 21.97 43.75 -6.15
N HIS A 377 22.75 44.02 -7.16
CA HIS A 377 24.19 44.32 -7.02
C HIS A 377 24.43 45.39 -5.93
N ASN A 378 23.69 46.50 -5.93
CA ASN A 378 23.87 47.57 -4.95
C ASN A 378 23.64 47.11 -3.49
N CYS A 379 22.61 46.31 -3.23
CA CYS A 379 22.34 45.78 -1.90
C CYS A 379 23.39 44.75 -1.49
N HIS A 380 23.88 43.93 -2.42
CA HIS A 380 24.91 42.96 -2.17
C HIS A 380 26.27 43.58 -1.79
N VAL A 381 26.66 44.66 -2.54
CA VAL A 381 27.88 45.46 -2.21
C VAL A 381 27.74 46.13 -0.85
N LYS A 382 26.59 46.73 -0.54
CA LYS A 382 26.31 47.36 0.78
C LYS A 382 26.40 46.34 1.91
N LEU A 383 25.89 45.11 1.70
CA LEU A 383 25.96 44.05 2.68
C LEU A 383 27.42 43.68 2.99
N HIS A 384 28.24 43.49 1.96
CA HIS A 384 29.66 43.16 2.16
C HIS A 384 30.45 44.31 2.77
N ALA A 385 30.02 45.57 2.55
CA ALA A 385 30.61 46.75 3.19
C ALA A 385 30.09 47.02 4.60
N GLY A 386 29.19 46.16 5.14
CA GLY A 386 28.57 46.33 6.46
C GLY A 386 27.63 47.56 6.56
N LYS A 387 27.07 47.99 5.41
CA LYS A 387 26.24 49.20 5.28
C LYS A 387 24.83 48.86 4.77
N LEU A 388 24.38 47.63 4.93
CA LEU A 388 23.08 47.19 4.39
C LEU A 388 21.91 47.48 5.37
N ASP A 389 22.17 47.76 6.63
CA ASP A 389 21.15 48.06 7.64
C ASP A 389 20.63 49.47 7.52
#